data_24de51227410dcb38a9bb1501dc38e2f
#
_entry.id   24de51227410dcb38a9bb1501dc38e2f
#
_cell.length_a   1.000
_cell.length_b   1.000
_cell.length_c   1.000
_cell.angle_alpha   90.00
_cell.angle_beta   90.00
_cell.angle_gamma   90.00
#
_symmetry.space_group_name_H-M   'P 1'
#
loop_
_entity.id
_entity.type
_entity.pdbx_description
1 polymer ?
#
loop_
_entity_poly.entity_id
_entity_poly.type
_entity_poly.pdbx_seq_one_letter_code
_entity_poly.pdbx_strand_id
1 'polypeptide(L)'
;MKKNRWVILVAAVLLIGGIFGVAVSRQHYVQPAEESGLTTPIESELLEMNATARSELSITEGTPESAGTPEVSASETESSALTDSSRMDNLPTAVPTPTETPTRMPHITREPTAAPTFHAVTPAPTEMPDPWKETIIPPDCENAGTILRENSVEGIIKTESGEPALGHDWSAWSSDEDGLHRVCKRCGMEEKREHAYLESIPRIDFTGSMDGISKETRVLLGFRFESEDELFNGFSYTSWQGHATLGFPKKNYTIRLYDDEKLGKKHRFRFEKWQLEHKYVLKANYRDISMIRNLAAADLWADMVASRKNLYPGLEKTSNYGAVDGFPVTVYLNGEFHGLYTMNLHIDDDLFQMTHPYDAVMIANSSEPEETRFLSATAFADEKNAWEVEYCGTPDDSQWAKDSLNDLITFVMESDDEIFRARLGEKLDVDGAIDYLIFLYVTGLQSNAAKDLVLLKYQDWDPWIPSVYDMEGAFGLNLETVSYRNTEEFLPVRSEESWDSGTGSLLWDRLLQNFSEKIQSRYAELRQSVITEDKLVSRIQDMAARIPEEYREMDLTLYPRKESEQKPEQQMTGYILERLKLLDNTLISADGAD
;
A
#
# COMPACT_ATOMS: atom_id res chain seq x y z
N MET A 1 -54.00 -37.54 -26.02
CA MET A 1 -53.66 -36.48 -26.95
C MET A 1 -53.64 -35.08 -26.30
N LYS A 2 -53.12 -34.92 -25.08
CA LYS A 2 -52.99 -33.61 -24.40
C LYS A 2 -51.57 -33.30 -23.86
N LYS A 3 -50.60 -34.20 -24.06
CA LYS A 3 -49.22 -34.02 -23.59
C LYS A 3 -48.26 -33.40 -24.62
N ASN A 4 -48.60 -33.38 -25.90
CA ASN A 4 -47.68 -32.88 -26.93
C ASN A 4 -47.85 -31.41 -27.33
N ARG A 5 -48.81 -30.67 -26.73
CA ARG A 5 -49.00 -29.26 -27.03
C ARG A 5 -48.11 -28.33 -26.21
N TRP A 6 -47.66 -28.75 -25.05
CA TRP A 6 -46.79 -27.93 -24.18
C TRP A 6 -45.32 -27.96 -24.61
N VAL A 7 -44.83 -29.06 -25.16
CA VAL A 7 -43.43 -29.17 -25.64
C VAL A 7 -43.18 -28.26 -26.84
N ILE A 8 -44.19 -28.08 -27.71
CA ILE A 8 -44.07 -27.20 -28.88
C ILE A 8 -44.08 -25.71 -28.46
N LEU A 9 -44.80 -25.35 -27.40
CA LEU A 9 -44.89 -23.96 -26.93
C LEU A 9 -43.59 -23.52 -26.23
N VAL A 10 -42.95 -24.41 -25.48
CA VAL A 10 -41.66 -24.12 -24.82
C VAL A 10 -40.53 -24.00 -25.85
N ALA A 11 -40.52 -24.85 -26.88
CA ALA A 11 -39.54 -24.74 -27.97
C ALA A 11 -39.69 -23.45 -28.79
N ALA A 12 -40.93 -22.98 -28.98
CA ALA A 12 -41.20 -21.71 -29.69
C ALA A 12 -40.80 -20.48 -28.88
N VAL A 13 -40.93 -20.50 -27.54
CA VAL A 13 -40.52 -19.36 -26.67
C VAL A 13 -39.00 -19.32 -26.58
N LEU A 14 -38.29 -20.43 -26.52
CA LEU A 14 -36.83 -20.45 -26.53
C LEU A 14 -36.23 -20.00 -27.88
N LEU A 15 -36.90 -20.34 -29.00
CA LEU A 15 -36.49 -19.85 -30.32
C LEU A 15 -36.70 -18.35 -30.51
N ILE A 16 -37.78 -17.79 -29.97
CA ILE A 16 -38.07 -16.35 -30.03
C ILE A 16 -37.13 -15.60 -29.08
N GLY A 17 -36.84 -16.13 -27.89
CA GLY A 17 -35.86 -15.56 -26.95
C GLY A 17 -34.44 -15.53 -27.53
N GLY A 18 -34.00 -16.61 -28.18
CA GLY A 18 -32.69 -16.71 -28.84
C GLY A 18 -32.53 -15.73 -30.01
N ILE A 19 -33.59 -15.50 -30.79
CA ILE A 19 -33.56 -14.54 -31.91
C ILE A 19 -33.55 -13.09 -31.40
N PHE A 20 -34.25 -12.79 -30.33
CA PHE A 20 -34.22 -11.42 -29.72
C PHE A 20 -32.88 -11.14 -29.01
N GLY A 21 -32.28 -12.12 -28.35
CA GLY A 21 -30.95 -11.96 -27.72
C GLY A 21 -29.84 -11.67 -28.75
N VAL A 22 -29.86 -12.35 -29.89
CA VAL A 22 -28.90 -12.08 -30.97
C VAL A 22 -29.18 -10.76 -31.70
N ALA A 23 -30.43 -10.28 -31.76
CA ALA A 23 -30.76 -9.00 -32.39
C ALA A 23 -30.35 -7.79 -31.52
N VAL A 24 -30.44 -7.89 -30.18
CA VAL A 24 -30.02 -6.79 -29.28
C VAL A 24 -28.48 -6.69 -29.24
N SER A 25 -27.75 -7.81 -29.33
CA SER A 25 -26.28 -7.81 -29.37
C SER A 25 -25.70 -7.20 -30.68
N ARG A 26 -26.49 -7.10 -31.76
CA ARG A 26 -26.02 -6.51 -33.04
C ARG A 26 -26.38 -5.04 -33.23
N GLN A 27 -27.15 -4.41 -32.32
CA GLN A 27 -27.59 -3.02 -32.49
C GLN A 27 -26.71 -1.96 -31.81
N HIS A 28 -25.62 -2.33 -31.16
CA HIS A 28 -24.68 -1.39 -30.54
C HIS A 28 -23.35 -1.18 -31.30
N TYR A 29 -23.30 -1.59 -32.56
CA TYR A 29 -22.18 -1.21 -33.42
C TYR A 29 -22.70 -0.26 -34.52
N VAL A 30 -22.94 0.99 -34.14
CA VAL A 30 -23.13 2.09 -35.10
C VAL A 30 -21.76 2.75 -35.29
N GLN A 31 -21.18 2.55 -36.47
CA GLN A 31 -20.09 3.40 -36.92
C GLN A 31 -20.60 4.85 -36.98
N PRO A 32 -19.87 5.82 -36.44
CA PRO A 32 -20.15 7.22 -36.72
C PRO A 32 -19.81 7.51 -38.18
N ALA A 33 -20.71 8.22 -38.83
CA ALA A 33 -20.56 8.77 -40.16
C ALA A 33 -19.30 9.65 -40.22
N GLU A 34 -18.65 9.62 -41.37
CA GLU A 34 -17.58 10.55 -41.75
C GLU A 34 -17.99 12.00 -41.55
N GLU A 35 -17.35 12.68 -40.61
CA GLU A 35 -17.19 14.13 -40.66
C GLU A 35 -15.76 14.52 -40.36
N SER A 36 -15.18 15.02 -41.42
CA SER A 36 -14.00 15.88 -41.61
C SER A 36 -13.11 16.22 -40.39
N GLY A 37 -11.89 15.73 -40.44
CA GLY A 37 -10.67 16.52 -40.34
C GLY A 37 -10.42 17.32 -39.10
N LEU A 38 -9.72 16.68 -38.15
CA LEU A 38 -8.59 17.27 -37.40
C LEU A 38 -7.98 16.16 -36.54
N THR A 39 -7.10 15.37 -37.13
CA THR A 39 -6.16 14.56 -36.36
C THR A 39 -5.12 15.48 -35.76
N THR A 40 -4.98 15.44 -34.45
CA THR A 40 -3.86 16.11 -33.77
C THR A 40 -2.55 15.41 -34.10
N PRO A 41 -1.41 16.10 -34.18
CA PRO A 41 -0.12 15.53 -34.61
C PRO A 41 0.40 14.35 -33.78
N ILE A 42 -0.19 14.08 -32.63
CA ILE A 42 0.28 13.07 -31.67
C ILE A 42 -0.12 11.64 -32.05
N GLU A 43 -1.25 11.45 -32.72
CA GLU A 43 -1.70 10.09 -33.11
C GLU A 43 -0.98 9.54 -34.36
N SER A 44 -0.47 10.41 -35.21
CA SER A 44 0.28 10.00 -36.41
C SER A 44 1.70 9.53 -36.07
N GLU A 45 2.37 10.12 -35.07
CA GLU A 45 3.69 9.69 -34.61
C GLU A 45 3.67 8.31 -33.91
N LEU A 46 2.60 7.99 -33.19
CA LEU A 46 2.46 6.68 -32.52
C LEU A 46 2.25 5.51 -33.50
N LEU A 47 1.66 5.77 -34.66
CA LEU A 47 1.46 4.75 -35.69
C LEU A 47 2.74 4.51 -36.52
N GLU A 48 3.57 5.52 -36.74
CA GLU A 48 4.87 5.38 -37.43
C GLU A 48 5.94 4.71 -36.55
N MET A 49 5.96 4.98 -35.23
CA MET A 49 6.89 4.33 -34.31
C MET A 49 6.65 2.82 -34.18
N ASN A 50 5.40 2.35 -34.27
CA ASN A 50 5.07 0.92 -34.26
C ASN A 50 5.40 0.18 -35.59
N ALA A 51 5.54 0.89 -36.69
CA ALA A 51 5.89 0.31 -37.96
C ALA A 51 7.42 0.14 -38.12
N THR A 52 8.22 1.02 -37.51
CA THR A 52 9.68 0.99 -37.59
C THR A 52 10.32 -0.08 -36.73
N ALA A 53 9.68 -0.40 -35.56
CA ALA A 53 10.15 -1.46 -34.66
C ALA A 53 9.95 -2.90 -35.19
N ARG A 54 9.18 -3.07 -36.28
CA ARG A 54 8.95 -4.39 -36.91
C ARG A 54 9.87 -4.74 -38.07
N SER A 55 10.71 -3.83 -38.54
CA SER A 55 11.52 -4.04 -39.73
C SER A 55 13.02 -4.33 -39.50
N GLU A 56 13.52 -4.34 -38.26
CA GLU A 56 14.95 -4.54 -37.97
C GLU A 56 15.31 -5.90 -37.33
N LEU A 57 14.40 -6.87 -37.27
CA LEU A 57 14.69 -8.21 -36.80
C LEU A 57 14.61 -9.24 -37.95
N SER A 58 15.58 -9.20 -38.86
CA SER A 58 15.92 -10.37 -39.67
C SER A 58 17.36 -10.28 -40.17
N ILE A 59 18.07 -11.41 -39.96
CA ILE A 59 19.36 -11.85 -40.57
C ILE A 59 20.62 -11.40 -39.81
N THR A 60 21.31 -12.32 -39.13
CA THR A 60 22.38 -13.16 -39.72
C THR A 60 22.79 -14.30 -38.78
N GLU A 61 22.70 -15.52 -39.33
CA GLU A 61 23.39 -16.71 -38.80
C GLU A 61 24.90 -16.60 -39.05
N GLY A 62 25.70 -16.94 -38.08
CA GLY A 62 27.13 -17.14 -38.20
C GLY A 62 27.68 -18.05 -37.10
N THR A 63 27.98 -19.28 -37.46
CA THR A 63 28.62 -20.32 -36.65
C THR A 63 30.01 -19.92 -36.16
N PRO A 64 30.43 -20.32 -34.93
CA PRO A 64 31.78 -20.13 -34.46
C PRO A 64 32.64 -21.40 -34.58
N GLU A 65 33.84 -21.23 -35.02
CA GLU A 65 34.95 -22.18 -34.92
C GLU A 65 35.68 -22.07 -33.56
N SER A 66 36.11 -23.23 -33.10
CA SER A 66 36.82 -23.54 -31.87
C SER A 66 38.24 -22.94 -31.79
N ALA A 67 38.69 -22.59 -30.58
CA ALA A 67 39.99 -22.98 -30.04
C ALA A 67 40.30 -22.39 -28.66
N GLY A 68 40.71 -23.25 -27.75
CA GLY A 68 41.90 -23.04 -26.92
C GLY A 68 41.71 -22.64 -25.46
N THR A 69 41.65 -23.63 -24.57
CA THR A 69 42.04 -23.54 -23.15
C THR A 69 43.54 -23.22 -23.01
N PRO A 70 43.97 -22.59 -21.91
CA PRO A 70 44.88 -23.27 -20.99
C PRO A 70 44.52 -23.18 -19.50
N GLU A 71 44.73 -24.30 -18.86
CA GLU A 71 44.88 -24.50 -17.40
C GLU A 71 46.02 -23.66 -16.83
N VAL A 72 45.94 -23.36 -15.52
CA VAL A 72 46.98 -23.43 -14.50
C VAL A 72 46.38 -22.92 -13.19
N SER A 73 46.15 -23.73 -12.26
CA SER A 73 46.87 -24.34 -11.10
C SER A 73 46.61 -23.61 -9.79
N ALA A 74 46.16 -24.41 -8.89
CA ALA A 74 45.93 -24.14 -7.47
C ALA A 74 47.25 -23.83 -6.71
N SER A 75 47.12 -23.07 -5.64
CA SER A 75 47.99 -23.26 -4.47
C SER A 75 47.25 -22.90 -3.18
N GLU A 76 47.10 -23.89 -2.35
CA GLU A 76 46.75 -23.86 -0.94
C GLU A 76 47.85 -23.14 -0.14
N THR A 77 47.50 -22.53 0.98
CA THR A 77 48.22 -22.66 2.26
C THR A 77 47.39 -22.09 3.41
N GLU A 78 46.96 -22.97 4.24
CA GLU A 78 46.94 -23.13 5.70
C GLU A 78 47.25 -21.92 6.60
N SER A 79 46.32 -21.74 7.54
CA SER A 79 46.38 -22.02 8.98
C SER A 79 47.32 -21.17 9.83
N SER A 80 46.76 -20.50 10.82
CA SER A 80 47.06 -20.81 12.23
C SER A 80 46.29 -19.89 13.19
N ALA A 81 45.66 -20.53 14.15
CA ALA A 81 45.11 -19.96 15.38
C ALA A 81 46.27 -19.61 16.34
N LEU A 82 46.03 -18.63 17.21
CA LEU A 82 46.48 -18.67 18.61
C LEU A 82 45.76 -17.61 19.46
N THR A 83 45.15 -18.13 20.48
CA THR A 83 44.78 -17.65 21.82
C THR A 83 45.76 -16.66 22.45
N ASP A 84 45.31 -15.71 23.22
CA ASP A 84 45.41 -15.65 24.68
C ASP A 84 45.03 -14.28 25.26
N SER A 85 44.15 -14.29 26.13
CA SER A 85 43.95 -13.89 27.50
C SER A 85 44.69 -12.65 28.05
N SER A 86 43.89 -11.95 28.80
CA SER A 86 44.14 -11.43 30.13
C SER A 86 44.26 -9.89 30.36
N ARG A 87 43.37 -9.51 31.23
CA ARG A 87 43.52 -8.63 32.40
C ARG A 87 43.44 -7.11 32.26
N MET A 88 42.36 -6.68 32.84
CA MET A 88 42.23 -5.98 34.15
C MET A 88 42.63 -4.50 34.24
N ASP A 89 41.68 -3.80 34.85
CA ASP A 89 41.79 -2.68 35.78
C ASP A 89 41.88 -1.26 35.20
N ASN A 90 40.81 -0.50 35.38
CA ASN A 90 40.72 0.50 36.45
C ASN A 90 39.54 1.44 36.24
N LEU A 91 38.66 1.40 37.25
CA LEU A 91 37.73 2.46 37.59
C LEU A 91 38.48 3.56 38.34
N PRO A 92 38.14 4.82 38.23
CA PRO A 92 37.77 5.62 39.38
C PRO A 92 36.51 6.47 39.13
N THR A 93 35.52 6.27 39.95
CA THR A 93 35.20 7.00 41.18
C THR A 93 34.86 8.47 41.03
N ALA A 94 33.62 8.74 41.45
CA ALA A 94 33.11 9.94 42.16
C ALA A 94 32.61 11.14 41.36
N VAL A 95 31.29 11.24 41.40
CA VAL A 95 30.45 12.46 41.33
C VAL A 95 30.72 13.36 42.52
N PRO A 96 30.63 14.65 42.39
CA PRO A 96 30.12 15.48 43.50
C PRO A 96 28.82 16.20 43.13
N THR A 97 27.83 15.96 43.96
CA THR A 97 26.56 16.67 44.09
C THR A 97 26.81 18.12 44.53
N PRO A 98 26.15 19.14 43.97
CA PRO A 98 26.10 20.46 44.59
C PRO A 98 24.99 20.51 45.63
N THR A 99 25.38 20.88 46.79
CA THR A 99 24.55 21.21 47.97
C THR A 99 23.83 22.53 47.77
N GLU A 100 22.52 22.50 47.89
CA GLU A 100 21.69 23.70 47.98
C GLU A 100 21.82 24.36 49.33
N THR A 101 22.12 25.65 49.34
CA THR A 101 22.09 26.51 50.55
C THR A 101 20.77 27.27 50.61
N PRO A 102 20.02 27.27 51.69
CA PRO A 102 18.74 27.95 51.78
C PRO A 102 18.92 29.47 51.95
N THR A 103 18.30 30.24 51.10
CA THR A 103 18.24 31.70 51.19
C THR A 103 17.18 32.14 52.20
N ARG A 104 17.63 32.97 53.10
CA ARG A 104 16.98 33.57 54.25
C ARG A 104 15.91 34.59 53.83
N MET A 105 14.70 34.52 54.43
CA MET A 105 13.62 35.51 54.32
C MET A 105 14.02 36.86 54.95
N PRO A 106 13.58 37.98 54.37
CA PRO A 106 13.75 39.29 55.02
C PRO A 106 12.68 39.57 56.07
N HIS A 107 13.14 40.11 57.17
CA HIS A 107 12.37 40.57 58.32
C HIS A 107 11.54 41.82 57.97
N ILE A 108 10.25 41.81 58.33
CA ILE A 108 9.36 42.96 58.22
C ILE A 108 9.37 43.69 59.57
N THR A 109 9.85 44.94 59.55
CA THR A 109 9.82 45.86 60.69
C THR A 109 8.46 46.57 60.72
N ARG A 110 7.75 46.46 61.84
CA ARG A 110 6.50 47.19 62.13
C ARG A 110 6.85 48.60 62.66
N GLU A 111 6.21 49.61 62.08
CA GLU A 111 6.08 50.94 62.70
C GLU A 111 4.68 51.17 63.29
N PRO A 112 4.53 51.98 64.35
CA PRO A 112 3.34 52.01 65.13
C PRO A 112 2.23 52.94 64.62
N THR A 113 1.04 52.46 64.83
CA THR A 113 -0.25 53.00 64.45
C THR A 113 -0.65 54.27 65.18
N ALA A 114 -1.15 55.27 64.45
CA ALA A 114 -1.88 56.42 65.00
C ALA A 114 -3.39 56.04 65.15
N ALA A 115 -4.03 56.51 66.21
CA ALA A 115 -5.41 56.20 66.62
C ALA A 115 -6.46 56.75 65.66
N PRO A 116 -7.61 56.07 65.52
CA PRO A 116 -8.63 56.46 64.55
C PRO A 116 -9.59 57.50 65.11
N THR A 117 -9.88 58.50 64.27
CA THR A 117 -10.97 59.46 64.44
C THR A 117 -12.26 58.86 63.91
N PHE A 118 -13.29 58.65 64.74
CA PHE A 118 -14.59 58.16 64.30
C PHE A 118 -15.38 59.24 63.57
N HIS A 119 -15.61 59.03 62.27
CA HIS A 119 -16.70 59.66 61.55
C HIS A 119 -17.85 58.64 61.42
N ALA A 120 -19.05 59.02 61.81
CA ALA A 120 -20.24 58.24 61.59
C ALA A 120 -20.51 58.09 60.11
N VAL A 121 -20.36 56.90 59.60
CA VAL A 121 -20.72 56.56 58.23
C VAL A 121 -22.12 55.94 58.29
N THR A 122 -23.05 56.56 57.55
CA THR A 122 -24.36 56.01 57.22
C THR A 122 -24.16 54.67 56.53
N PRO A 123 -24.80 53.55 56.94
CA PRO A 123 -24.63 52.29 56.25
C PRO A 123 -25.12 52.39 54.82
N ALA A 124 -24.25 52.11 53.85
CA ALA A 124 -24.62 51.85 52.47
C ALA A 124 -25.56 50.62 52.41
N PRO A 125 -26.46 50.53 51.45
CA PRO A 125 -27.28 49.34 51.31
C PRO A 125 -26.38 48.14 51.14
N THR A 126 -26.60 47.14 52.00
CA THR A 126 -25.90 45.85 51.88
C THR A 126 -26.40 45.19 50.57
N GLU A 127 -25.58 45.25 49.56
CA GLU A 127 -25.79 44.39 48.38
C GLU A 127 -25.83 42.96 48.87
N MET A 128 -26.95 42.26 48.63
CA MET A 128 -27.01 40.85 48.91
C MET A 128 -25.96 40.16 48.04
N PRO A 129 -25.14 39.28 48.61
CA PRO A 129 -24.14 38.57 47.81
C PRO A 129 -24.85 37.81 46.69
N ASP A 130 -24.31 37.88 45.50
CA ASP A 130 -24.82 37.13 44.34
C ASP A 130 -24.93 35.64 44.73
N PRO A 131 -26.13 35.03 44.64
CA PRO A 131 -26.33 33.64 45.07
C PRO A 131 -25.66 32.64 44.12
N TRP A 132 -25.09 33.11 42.99
CA TRP A 132 -24.42 32.27 42.02
C TRP A 132 -22.92 32.20 42.28
N LYS A 133 -22.44 30.98 42.46
CA LYS A 133 -21.01 30.65 42.48
C LYS A 133 -20.63 30.08 41.14
N GLU A 134 -19.61 30.67 40.51
CA GLU A 134 -19.06 30.17 39.26
C GLU A 134 -17.80 29.35 39.56
N THR A 135 -17.70 28.20 38.92
CA THR A 135 -16.49 27.35 38.93
C THR A 135 -16.15 27.02 37.49
N ILE A 136 -14.95 27.44 37.07
CA ILE A 136 -14.42 27.19 35.72
C ILE A 136 -13.56 25.93 35.81
N ILE A 137 -13.93 24.92 35.05
CA ILE A 137 -13.11 23.73 34.79
C ILE A 137 -12.40 24.01 33.46
N PRO A 138 -11.09 24.14 33.46
CA PRO A 138 -10.35 24.44 32.22
C PRO A 138 -10.43 23.26 31.25
N PRO A 139 -10.28 23.51 29.94
CA PRO A 139 -10.19 22.44 28.94
C PRO A 139 -8.91 21.62 29.14
N ASP A 140 -8.98 20.35 28.80
CA ASP A 140 -7.82 19.49 28.65
C ASP A 140 -7.53 19.21 27.15
N CYS A 141 -6.68 18.22 26.85
CA CYS A 141 -6.33 17.92 25.46
C CYS A 141 -7.51 17.39 24.63
N GLU A 142 -8.45 16.70 25.28
CA GLU A 142 -9.54 15.98 24.59
C GLU A 142 -10.90 16.62 24.88
N ASN A 143 -11.05 17.25 26.04
CA ASN A 143 -12.32 17.76 26.50
C ASN A 143 -12.36 19.27 26.53
N ALA A 144 -13.46 19.83 26.07
CA ALA A 144 -13.75 21.25 26.25
C ALA A 144 -13.91 21.60 27.73
N GLY A 145 -13.50 22.79 28.11
CA GLY A 145 -13.73 23.35 29.43
C GLY A 145 -15.23 23.43 29.76
N THR A 146 -15.53 23.53 31.03
CA THR A 146 -16.92 23.60 31.54
C THR A 146 -17.06 24.73 32.53
N ILE A 147 -18.09 25.53 32.41
CA ILE A 147 -18.45 26.56 33.37
C ILE A 147 -19.64 26.04 34.19
N LEU A 148 -19.42 25.78 35.48
CA LEU A 148 -20.46 25.40 36.42
C LEU A 148 -20.91 26.64 37.19
N ARG A 149 -22.22 26.93 37.15
CA ARG A 149 -22.85 27.96 37.96
C ARG A 149 -23.80 27.31 38.96
N GLU A 150 -23.53 27.47 40.23
CA GLU A 150 -24.30 26.93 41.34
C GLU A 150 -24.99 28.04 42.09
N ASN A 151 -26.33 27.98 42.15
CA ASN A 151 -27.11 28.84 43.00
C ASN A 151 -27.34 28.15 44.35
N SER A 152 -26.66 28.62 45.40
CA SER A 152 -26.72 28.01 46.73
C SER A 152 -28.07 28.20 47.44
N VAL A 153 -28.90 29.12 46.97
CA VAL A 153 -30.22 29.41 47.57
C VAL A 153 -31.31 28.52 46.97
N GLU A 154 -31.23 28.31 45.64
CA GLU A 154 -32.23 27.54 44.89
C GLU A 154 -31.83 26.08 44.68
N GLY A 155 -30.59 25.73 44.96
CA GLY A 155 -30.04 24.39 44.69
C GLY A 155 -29.94 24.05 43.18
N ILE A 156 -29.87 25.06 42.32
CA ILE A 156 -29.81 24.89 40.88
C ILE A 156 -28.34 24.89 40.42
N ILE A 157 -27.97 23.88 39.61
CA ILE A 157 -26.67 23.82 38.92
C ILE A 157 -26.91 23.98 37.44
N LYS A 158 -26.22 24.96 36.81
CA LYS A 158 -26.20 25.15 35.37
C LYS A 158 -24.80 24.83 34.86
N THR A 159 -24.75 24.09 33.75
CA THR A 159 -23.50 23.74 33.07
C THR A 159 -23.51 24.40 31.69
N GLU A 160 -22.46 25.15 31.39
CA GLU A 160 -22.26 25.80 30.09
C GLU A 160 -20.93 25.28 29.53
N SER A 161 -20.86 25.20 28.21
CA SER A 161 -19.61 24.86 27.52
C SER A 161 -18.60 26.02 27.69
N GLY A 162 -17.41 25.70 28.18
CA GLY A 162 -16.29 26.61 28.28
C GLY A 162 -15.46 26.69 26.99
N GLU A 163 -14.17 26.90 27.15
CA GLU A 163 -13.24 26.93 26.01
C GLU A 163 -13.16 25.56 25.33
N PRO A 164 -12.94 25.48 24.00
CA PRO A 164 -12.77 24.22 23.29
C PRO A 164 -11.60 23.41 23.80
N ALA A 165 -11.59 22.10 23.55
CA ALA A 165 -10.46 21.22 23.88
C ALA A 165 -9.16 21.77 23.27
N LEU A 166 -8.07 21.66 24.03
CA LEU A 166 -6.77 22.24 23.65
C LEU A 166 -6.07 21.48 22.52
N GLY A 167 -6.52 20.26 22.21
CA GLY A 167 -5.79 19.32 21.38
C GLY A 167 -4.52 18.80 22.04
N HIS A 168 -3.82 17.87 21.41
CA HIS A 168 -2.52 17.41 21.90
C HIS A 168 -1.38 18.30 21.38
N ASP A 169 -0.42 18.56 22.26
CA ASP A 169 0.87 19.22 21.93
C ASP A 169 1.96 18.15 21.88
N TRP A 170 2.07 17.51 20.73
CA TRP A 170 2.98 16.39 20.54
C TRP A 170 4.45 16.81 20.57
N SER A 171 5.30 15.94 21.11
CA SER A 171 6.75 16.00 20.88
C SER A 171 7.04 15.65 19.41
N ALA A 172 8.28 15.88 18.96
CA ALA A 172 8.77 15.23 17.76
C ALA A 172 8.69 13.70 17.93
N TRP A 173 8.59 12.98 16.82
CA TRP A 173 8.68 11.52 16.82
C TRP A 173 10.08 11.06 17.23
N SER A 174 10.16 10.04 18.04
CA SER A 174 11.39 9.31 18.35
C SER A 174 11.23 7.87 17.89
N SER A 175 12.29 7.26 17.38
CA SER A 175 12.33 5.89 16.89
C SER A 175 13.11 5.00 17.83
N ASP A 176 12.63 3.77 18.07
CA ASP A 176 13.36 2.69 18.74
C ASP A 176 13.07 1.33 18.08
N GLU A 177 13.39 0.22 18.76
CA GLU A 177 13.18 -1.13 18.22
C GLU A 177 11.71 -1.50 18.03
N ASP A 178 10.80 -0.83 18.75
CA ASP A 178 9.35 -1.06 18.72
C ASP A 178 8.61 -0.13 17.75
N GLY A 179 9.29 0.81 17.10
CA GLY A 179 8.73 1.75 16.11
C GLY A 179 8.87 3.22 16.50
N LEU A 180 7.93 4.03 16.05
CA LEU A 180 7.89 5.46 16.36
C LEU A 180 7.01 5.74 17.56
N HIS A 181 7.47 6.64 18.42
CA HIS A 181 6.69 7.14 19.54
C HIS A 181 6.75 8.66 19.61
N ARG A 182 5.67 9.26 20.07
CA ARG A 182 5.67 10.65 20.51
C ARG A 182 4.80 10.80 21.76
N VAL A 183 5.09 11.82 22.54
CA VAL A 183 4.40 12.06 23.82
C VAL A 183 3.78 13.45 23.79
N CYS A 184 2.55 13.56 24.19
CA CYS A 184 1.94 14.86 24.39
C CYS A 184 2.60 15.59 25.57
N LYS A 185 3.15 16.79 25.33
CA LYS A 185 3.83 17.62 26.35
C LYS A 185 2.87 18.13 27.43
N ARG A 186 1.54 18.13 27.17
CA ARG A 186 0.52 18.59 28.13
C ARG A 186 -0.01 17.47 29.00
N CYS A 187 -0.45 16.35 28.42
CA CYS A 187 -1.14 15.29 29.13
C CYS A 187 -0.31 14.01 29.32
N GLY A 188 0.86 13.91 28.68
CA GLY A 188 1.71 12.72 28.75
C GLY A 188 1.20 11.53 27.95
N MET A 189 0.14 11.69 27.13
CA MET A 189 -0.35 10.61 26.27
C MET A 189 0.75 10.21 25.30
N GLU A 190 0.97 8.92 25.15
CA GLU A 190 1.87 8.36 24.15
C GLU A 190 1.08 7.98 22.90
N GLU A 191 1.61 8.34 21.74
CA GLU A 191 1.19 7.81 20.44
C GLU A 191 2.31 6.95 19.88
N LYS A 192 1.95 5.73 19.44
CA LYS A 192 2.88 4.78 18.83
C LYS A 192 2.43 4.52 17.40
N ARG A 193 3.40 4.44 16.49
CA ARG A 193 3.17 4.07 15.09
C ARG A 193 4.16 2.99 14.70
N GLU A 194 3.69 2.05 13.91
CA GLU A 194 4.53 0.96 13.42
C GLU A 194 5.42 1.36 12.24
N HIS A 195 5.12 2.47 11.57
CA HIS A 195 5.86 2.95 10.39
C HIS A 195 6.39 4.38 10.60
N ALA A 196 7.54 4.68 9.98
CA ALA A 196 8.04 6.04 9.84
C ALA A 196 7.05 6.84 9.01
N TYR A 197 6.48 7.79 9.65
CA TYR A 197 5.80 8.86 8.97
C TYR A 197 6.78 10.03 8.94
N LEU A 198 7.37 10.26 7.78
CA LEU A 198 8.11 11.48 7.55
C LEU A 198 7.13 12.64 7.68
N GLU A 199 7.34 13.54 8.63
CA GLU A 199 6.45 14.69 8.87
C GLU A 199 6.49 15.67 7.69
N SER A 200 7.63 15.77 7.02
CA SER A 200 7.79 16.48 5.75
C SER A 200 8.08 15.52 4.60
N ILE A 201 7.68 15.92 3.40
CA ILE A 201 7.94 15.13 2.20
C ILE A 201 9.43 15.15 1.86
N PRO A 202 10.12 13.98 1.75
CA PRO A 202 11.52 13.92 1.41
C PRO A 202 11.81 14.44 0.01
N ARG A 203 13.05 14.84 -0.21
CA ARG A 203 13.55 15.33 -1.48
C ARG A 203 14.63 14.41 -2.06
N ILE A 204 14.50 14.13 -3.35
CA ILE A 204 15.53 13.47 -4.14
C ILE A 204 16.03 14.44 -5.20
N ASP A 205 17.35 14.66 -5.24
CA ASP A 205 18.01 15.42 -6.29
C ASP A 205 18.87 14.48 -7.14
N PHE A 206 18.58 14.40 -8.43
CA PHE A 206 19.44 13.82 -9.44
C PHE A 206 20.32 14.89 -10.09
N THR A 207 21.58 14.55 -10.33
CA THR A 207 22.51 15.38 -11.08
C THR A 207 23.09 14.59 -12.24
N GLY A 208 23.00 15.12 -13.47
CA GLY A 208 23.48 14.46 -14.68
C GLY A 208 22.47 14.50 -15.81
N SER A 209 22.68 13.64 -16.81
CA SER A 209 21.77 13.52 -17.97
C SER A 209 20.98 12.20 -17.93
N MET A 210 19.70 12.29 -18.23
CA MET A 210 18.83 11.14 -18.49
C MET A 210 18.75 10.77 -19.98
N ASP A 211 19.59 11.37 -20.83
CA ASP A 211 19.61 11.08 -22.28
C ASP A 211 19.92 9.60 -22.55
N GLY A 212 19.13 8.98 -23.41
CA GLY A 212 19.29 7.58 -23.78
C GLY A 212 18.84 6.57 -22.73
N ILE A 213 18.24 7.02 -21.62
CA ILE A 213 17.66 6.11 -20.63
C ILE A 213 16.47 5.34 -21.22
N SER A 214 16.42 4.03 -20.97
CA SER A 214 15.29 3.17 -21.34
C SER A 214 15.06 2.11 -20.26
N LYS A 215 14.19 1.14 -20.50
CA LYS A 215 14.02 -0.03 -19.63
C LYS A 215 15.30 -0.89 -19.61
N GLU A 216 15.97 -1.00 -20.76
CA GLU A 216 17.19 -1.79 -20.99
C GLU A 216 18.46 -0.99 -20.72
N THR A 217 18.43 0.31 -20.98
CA THR A 217 19.59 1.20 -20.86
C THR A 217 19.54 2.00 -19.57
N ARG A 218 20.54 1.80 -18.74
CA ARG A 218 20.69 2.52 -17.47
C ARG A 218 21.64 3.69 -17.62
N VAL A 219 21.35 4.77 -16.92
CA VAL A 219 22.22 5.95 -16.80
C VAL A 219 22.73 6.11 -15.37
N LEU A 220 23.94 6.61 -15.24
CA LEU A 220 24.52 6.96 -13.94
C LEU A 220 24.21 8.42 -13.64
N LEU A 221 23.62 8.66 -12.49
CA LEU A 221 23.28 10.01 -11.99
C LEU A 221 23.90 10.20 -10.62
N GLY A 222 24.33 11.43 -10.32
CA GLY A 222 24.52 11.81 -8.93
C GLY A 222 23.17 11.74 -8.22
N PHE A 223 23.14 11.28 -6.97
CA PHE A 223 21.94 11.09 -6.18
C PHE A 223 22.11 11.71 -4.81
N ARG A 224 21.17 12.56 -4.42
CA ARG A 224 21.06 13.10 -3.06
C ARG A 224 19.65 12.85 -2.56
N PHE A 225 19.56 12.24 -1.40
CA PHE A 225 18.31 12.10 -0.65
C PHE A 225 18.39 12.95 0.61
N GLU A 226 17.35 13.66 0.91
CA GLU A 226 17.23 14.50 2.10
C GLU A 226 15.83 14.36 2.71
N SER A 227 15.80 14.02 3.98
CA SER A 227 14.62 14.05 4.85
C SER A 227 14.96 14.83 6.11
N GLU A 228 14.05 14.90 7.07
CA GLU A 228 14.29 15.56 8.36
C GLU A 228 15.44 14.93 9.13
N ASP A 229 15.55 13.60 9.07
CA ASP A 229 16.50 12.83 9.88
C ASP A 229 17.67 12.29 9.08
N GLU A 230 17.61 12.27 7.74
CA GLU A 230 18.58 11.57 6.91
C GLU A 230 19.04 12.40 5.71
N LEU A 231 20.35 12.38 5.50
CA LEU A 231 21.01 12.93 4.33
C LEU A 231 21.94 11.88 3.72
N PHE A 232 21.64 11.46 2.49
CA PHE A 232 22.54 10.62 1.72
C PHE A 232 22.98 11.32 0.44
N ASN A 233 24.27 11.25 0.14
CA ASN A 233 24.87 11.70 -1.11
C ASN A 233 25.66 10.54 -1.72
N GLY A 234 25.40 10.22 -2.96
CA GLY A 234 26.03 9.13 -3.69
C GLY A 234 25.63 9.12 -5.15
N PHE A 235 25.43 7.95 -5.70
CA PHE A 235 25.10 7.73 -7.10
C PHE A 235 23.92 6.80 -7.26
N SER A 236 23.14 6.98 -8.32
CA SER A 236 22.08 6.08 -8.74
C SER A 236 22.31 5.58 -10.15
N TYR A 237 22.29 4.26 -10.33
CA TYR A 237 22.25 3.63 -11.65
C TYR A 237 20.80 3.35 -12.01
N THR A 238 20.22 4.22 -12.84
CA THR A 238 18.78 4.42 -13.04
C THR A 238 18.34 3.93 -14.40
N SER A 239 17.18 3.26 -14.48
CA SER A 239 16.49 2.86 -15.71
C SER A 239 15.01 3.16 -15.61
N TRP A 240 14.30 3.22 -16.75
CA TRP A 240 12.84 3.22 -16.74
C TRP A 240 12.29 1.90 -16.19
N GLN A 241 11.07 1.95 -15.64
CA GLN A 241 10.37 0.81 -15.06
C GLN A 241 8.93 0.75 -15.59
N GLY A 242 8.41 -0.46 -15.77
CA GLY A 242 7.04 -0.75 -16.19
C GLY A 242 6.93 -1.25 -17.63
N HIS A 243 5.70 -1.41 -18.09
CA HIS A 243 5.34 -1.80 -19.46
C HIS A 243 4.41 -0.76 -20.09
N ALA A 244 3.14 -0.77 -19.75
CA ALA A 244 2.16 0.21 -20.25
C ALA A 244 2.50 1.66 -19.84
N THR A 245 3.09 1.83 -18.67
CA THR A 245 3.51 3.15 -18.14
C THR A 245 4.65 3.79 -18.93
N LEU A 246 5.37 3.04 -19.76
CA LEU A 246 6.39 3.60 -20.65
C LEU A 246 5.81 4.54 -21.71
N GLY A 247 4.52 4.42 -22.04
CA GLY A 247 3.81 5.34 -22.93
C GLY A 247 3.47 6.70 -22.31
N PHE A 248 3.56 6.86 -20.98
CA PHE A 248 3.19 8.13 -20.33
C PHE A 248 4.32 9.15 -20.36
N PRO A 249 4.01 10.46 -20.34
CA PRO A 249 5.02 11.52 -20.26
C PRO A 249 5.88 11.40 -19.00
N LYS A 250 5.28 11.11 -17.84
CA LYS A 250 5.95 10.90 -16.57
C LYS A 250 6.31 9.43 -16.41
N LYS A 251 7.60 9.11 -16.30
CA LYS A 251 8.10 7.73 -16.27
C LYS A 251 8.29 7.24 -14.83
N ASN A 252 8.10 5.94 -14.62
CA ASN A 252 8.61 5.27 -13.44
C ASN A 252 10.10 4.97 -13.60
N TYR A 253 10.83 4.93 -12.50
CA TYR A 253 12.27 4.62 -12.49
C TYR A 253 12.58 3.51 -11.51
N THR A 254 13.43 2.56 -11.91
CA THR A 254 14.18 1.73 -10.97
C THR A 254 15.50 2.40 -10.68
N ILE A 255 15.76 2.68 -9.41
CA ILE A 255 17.00 3.29 -8.92
C ILE A 255 17.82 2.25 -8.15
N ARG A 256 19.14 2.25 -8.38
CA ARG A 256 20.10 1.40 -7.66
C ARG A 256 21.16 2.28 -7.06
N LEU A 257 21.27 2.30 -5.74
CA LEU A 257 22.09 3.24 -5.00
C LEU A 257 23.50 2.72 -4.79
N TYR A 258 24.49 3.60 -4.95
CA TYR A 258 25.90 3.32 -4.81
C TYR A 258 26.61 4.46 -4.09
N ASP A 259 27.65 4.12 -3.31
CA ASP A 259 28.51 5.08 -2.61
C ASP A 259 29.51 5.77 -3.57
N ASP A 260 29.83 5.15 -4.69
CA ASP A 260 30.85 5.60 -5.63
C ASP A 260 30.40 5.53 -7.09
N GLU A 261 30.96 6.41 -7.93
CA GLU A 261 30.67 6.54 -9.36
C GLU A 261 31.03 5.28 -10.16
N LYS A 262 31.94 4.43 -9.66
CA LYS A 262 32.37 3.22 -10.35
C LYS A 262 31.45 2.03 -10.07
N LEU A 263 30.37 2.24 -9.31
CA LEU A 263 29.41 1.21 -8.90
C LEU A 263 30.07 0.05 -8.11
N GLY A 264 31.18 0.34 -7.44
CA GLY A 264 31.96 -0.67 -6.70
C GLY A 264 31.32 -1.05 -5.38
N LYS A 265 30.63 -0.12 -4.74
CA LYS A 265 30.00 -0.33 -3.46
C LYS A 265 28.54 0.06 -3.48
N LYS A 266 27.65 -0.94 -3.31
CA LYS A 266 26.21 -0.71 -3.17
C LYS A 266 25.97 0.07 -1.88
N HIS A 267 25.17 1.15 -1.98
CA HIS A 267 24.64 1.83 -0.81
C HIS A 267 23.35 1.15 -0.41
N ARG A 268 23.35 0.56 0.79
CA ARG A 268 22.14 -0.05 1.37
C ARG A 268 21.54 0.93 2.36
N PHE A 269 20.26 1.19 2.19
CA PHE A 269 19.51 2.17 2.92
C PHE A 269 18.33 1.50 3.63
N ARG A 270 17.91 2.01 4.77
CA ARG A 270 16.76 1.52 5.52
C ARG A 270 15.88 2.70 5.88
N PHE A 271 14.63 2.63 5.52
CA PHE A 271 13.58 3.45 6.13
C PHE A 271 12.88 2.59 7.18
N GLU A 272 13.07 2.96 8.44
CA GLU A 272 12.45 2.35 9.61
C GLU A 272 12.45 0.81 9.63
N LYS A 273 11.29 0.19 9.39
CA LYS A 273 11.12 -1.26 9.43
C LYS A 273 11.52 -1.97 8.14
N TRP A 274 11.86 -1.23 7.08
CA TRP A 274 12.33 -1.88 5.87
C TRP A 274 13.64 -2.60 6.12
N GLN A 275 13.87 -3.68 5.41
CA GLN A 275 15.19 -4.28 5.34
C GLN A 275 16.16 -3.32 4.64
N LEU A 276 17.47 -3.59 4.77
CA LEU A 276 18.50 -2.82 4.07
C LEU A 276 18.47 -3.14 2.58
N GLU A 277 17.99 -2.21 1.80
CA GLU A 277 17.91 -2.30 0.35
C GLU A 277 18.87 -1.34 -0.35
N HIS A 278 19.18 -1.62 -1.62
CA HIS A 278 19.92 -0.71 -2.50
C HIS A 278 19.17 -0.41 -3.79
N LYS A 279 18.03 -1.06 -4.00
CA LYS A 279 17.22 -1.00 -5.22
C LYS A 279 15.80 -0.60 -4.84
N TYR A 280 15.32 0.46 -5.44
CA TYR A 280 14.01 1.03 -5.18
C TYR A 280 13.30 1.40 -6.48
N VAL A 281 12.02 1.68 -6.40
CA VAL A 281 11.22 2.18 -7.51
C VAL A 281 10.71 3.58 -7.18
N LEU A 282 10.92 4.52 -8.07
CA LEU A 282 10.20 5.80 -8.09
C LEU A 282 8.99 5.62 -8.99
N LYS A 283 7.82 5.50 -8.36
CA LYS A 283 6.53 5.40 -9.06
C LYS A 283 6.00 6.78 -9.39
N ALA A 284 5.70 7.02 -10.66
CA ALA A 284 5.14 8.27 -11.17
C ALA A 284 3.67 8.47 -10.78
N ASN A 285 2.94 7.37 -10.54
CA ASN A 285 1.50 7.35 -10.26
C ASN A 285 0.73 8.26 -11.25
N TYR A 286 1.08 8.18 -12.55
CA TYR A 286 0.61 9.15 -13.53
C TYR A 286 -0.92 9.21 -13.66
N ARG A 287 -1.60 8.08 -13.49
CA ARG A 287 -3.07 7.99 -13.53
C ARG A 287 -3.72 8.21 -12.17
N ASP A 288 -3.01 7.94 -11.08
CA ASP A 288 -3.46 8.22 -9.72
C ASP A 288 -2.93 9.56 -9.22
N ILE A 289 -3.68 10.64 -9.42
CA ILE A 289 -3.31 11.98 -8.95
C ILE A 289 -3.27 12.09 -7.42
N SER A 290 -3.87 11.14 -6.69
CA SER A 290 -3.77 11.10 -5.23
C SER A 290 -2.38 10.75 -4.75
N MET A 291 -1.61 9.99 -5.54
CA MET A 291 -0.30 9.42 -5.22
C MET A 291 -0.32 8.36 -4.11
N ILE A 292 -1.47 8.07 -3.48
CA ILE A 292 -1.54 7.26 -2.26
C ILE A 292 -2.31 5.94 -2.39
N ARG A 293 -2.97 5.64 -3.52
CA ARG A 293 -3.78 4.41 -3.65
C ARG A 293 -2.96 3.15 -3.46
N ASN A 294 -1.81 3.06 -4.13
CA ASN A 294 -0.86 1.95 -3.94
C ASN A 294 -0.42 1.82 -2.48
N LEU A 295 -0.06 2.95 -1.84
CA LEU A 295 0.43 2.97 -0.47
C LEU A 295 -0.65 2.54 0.53
N ALA A 296 -1.85 3.10 0.41
CA ALA A 296 -2.97 2.78 1.30
C ALA A 296 -3.43 1.33 1.15
N ALA A 297 -3.38 0.78 -0.08
CA ALA A 297 -3.71 -0.62 -0.33
C ALA A 297 -2.62 -1.56 0.19
N ALA A 298 -1.35 -1.22 0.03
CA ALA A 298 -0.22 -1.99 0.56
C ALA A 298 -0.25 -2.08 2.10
N ASP A 299 -0.50 -0.96 2.76
CA ASP A 299 -0.61 -0.88 4.21
C ASP A 299 -1.85 -1.65 4.74
N LEU A 300 -2.99 -1.56 4.02
CA LEU A 300 -4.16 -2.39 4.34
C LEU A 300 -3.85 -3.88 4.24
N TRP A 301 -3.17 -4.30 3.16
CA TRP A 301 -2.77 -5.69 3.00
C TRP A 301 -1.87 -6.17 4.12
N ALA A 302 -0.89 -5.37 4.50
CA ALA A 302 0.02 -5.67 5.60
C ALA A 302 -0.73 -5.89 6.92
N ASP A 303 -1.67 -5.01 7.26
CA ASP A 303 -2.51 -5.14 8.45
C ASP A 303 -3.38 -6.41 8.41
N MET A 304 -3.93 -6.76 7.24
CA MET A 304 -4.71 -7.99 7.07
C MET A 304 -3.84 -9.22 7.31
N VAL A 305 -2.64 -9.27 6.71
CA VAL A 305 -1.68 -10.37 6.91
C VAL A 305 -1.23 -10.45 8.37
N ALA A 306 -0.86 -9.33 8.99
CA ALA A 306 -0.45 -9.27 10.40
C ALA A 306 -1.53 -9.77 11.36
N SER A 307 -2.80 -9.63 11.01
CA SER A 307 -3.93 -10.07 11.84
C SER A 307 -4.21 -11.57 11.79
N ARG A 308 -3.51 -12.34 10.95
CA ARG A 308 -3.69 -13.80 10.84
C ARG A 308 -3.18 -14.52 12.08
N LYS A 309 -3.91 -15.55 12.52
CA LYS A 309 -3.49 -16.40 13.62
C LYS A 309 -2.33 -17.33 13.25
N ASN A 310 -2.34 -17.77 12.00
CA ASN A 310 -1.33 -18.65 11.44
C ASN A 310 -0.68 -17.91 10.27
N LEU A 311 0.39 -17.19 10.56
CA LEU A 311 1.17 -16.54 9.54
C LEU A 311 2.24 -17.51 9.02
N TYR A 312 2.46 -17.50 7.72
CA TYR A 312 3.54 -18.28 7.13
C TYR A 312 4.90 -17.74 7.61
N PRO A 313 5.81 -18.60 8.13
CA PRO A 313 7.02 -18.13 8.81
C PRO A 313 7.95 -17.27 7.95
N GLY A 314 7.90 -17.40 6.61
CA GLY A 314 8.65 -16.56 5.69
C GLY A 314 8.15 -15.10 5.70
N LEU A 315 6.84 -14.89 5.76
CA LEU A 315 6.23 -13.56 5.74
C LEU A 315 6.48 -12.76 7.02
N GLU A 316 6.64 -13.41 8.19
CA GLU A 316 6.95 -12.73 9.45
C GLU A 316 8.27 -11.95 9.40
N LYS A 317 9.19 -12.34 8.51
CA LYS A 317 10.51 -11.74 8.39
C LYS A 317 10.56 -10.62 7.37
N THR A 318 9.52 -10.48 6.56
CA THR A 318 9.46 -9.50 5.48
C THR A 318 9.08 -8.13 6.01
N SER A 319 9.59 -7.10 5.35
CA SER A 319 9.12 -5.73 5.55
C SER A 319 7.67 -5.63 5.12
N ASN A 320 6.86 -4.98 5.95
CA ASN A 320 5.43 -4.75 5.68
C ASN A 320 4.69 -6.02 5.23
N TYR A 321 5.05 -7.20 5.79
CA TYR A 321 4.48 -8.52 5.45
C TYR A 321 4.47 -8.83 3.95
N GLY A 322 5.52 -8.42 3.24
CA GLY A 322 5.69 -8.65 1.80
C GLY A 322 4.88 -7.70 0.91
N ALA A 323 4.17 -6.72 1.47
CA ALA A 323 3.58 -5.66 0.67
C ALA A 323 4.64 -4.64 0.24
N VAL A 324 4.52 -4.14 -0.99
CA VAL A 324 5.39 -3.09 -1.53
C VAL A 324 5.06 -1.77 -0.86
N ASP A 325 5.79 -1.45 0.18
CA ASP A 325 5.65 -0.21 0.94
C ASP A 325 6.35 0.96 0.24
N GLY A 326 6.03 2.20 0.66
CA GLY A 326 6.59 3.40 0.07
C GLY A 326 6.14 4.68 0.77
N PHE A 327 6.67 5.79 0.30
CA PHE A 327 6.30 7.12 0.78
C PHE A 327 6.43 8.16 -0.35
N PRO A 328 5.68 9.28 -0.29
CA PRO A 328 5.78 10.35 -1.29
C PRO A 328 7.13 11.05 -1.19
N VAL A 329 7.69 11.42 -2.35
CA VAL A 329 8.94 12.18 -2.48
C VAL A 329 8.84 13.23 -3.57
N THR A 330 9.51 14.36 -3.39
CA THR A 330 9.75 15.32 -4.46
C THR A 330 11.04 14.95 -5.20
N VAL A 331 11.01 14.96 -6.52
CA VAL A 331 12.18 14.65 -7.35
C VAL A 331 12.59 15.86 -8.14
N TYR A 332 13.88 16.16 -8.13
CA TYR A 332 14.52 17.24 -8.90
C TYR A 332 15.59 16.65 -9.82
N LEU A 333 15.75 17.21 -11.00
CA LEU A 333 16.83 16.90 -11.93
C LEU A 333 17.62 18.17 -12.23
N ASN A 334 18.90 18.20 -11.88
CA ASN A 334 19.79 19.38 -12.02
C ASN A 334 19.22 20.67 -11.38
N GLY A 335 18.49 20.51 -10.28
CA GLY A 335 17.87 21.60 -9.54
C GLY A 335 16.48 22.02 -10.02
N GLU A 336 15.99 21.47 -11.13
CA GLU A 336 14.64 21.71 -11.63
C GLU A 336 13.67 20.63 -11.13
N PHE A 337 12.45 21.02 -10.75
CA PHE A 337 11.42 20.09 -10.30
C PHE A 337 11.08 19.10 -11.42
N HIS A 338 11.30 17.82 -11.16
CA HIS A 338 11.08 16.72 -12.10
C HIS A 338 9.75 15.99 -11.84
N GLY A 339 9.16 16.19 -10.67
CA GLY A 339 7.84 15.68 -10.34
C GLY A 339 7.69 15.22 -8.90
N LEU A 340 6.44 14.96 -8.53
CA LEU A 340 6.04 14.31 -7.31
C LEU A 340 5.95 12.79 -7.57
N TYR A 341 6.67 11.99 -6.81
CA TYR A 341 6.75 10.53 -6.95
C TYR A 341 6.41 9.85 -5.63
N THR A 342 6.29 8.53 -5.65
CA THR A 342 6.45 7.72 -4.46
C THR A 342 7.73 6.89 -4.60
N MET A 343 8.55 6.86 -3.55
CA MET A 343 9.68 5.94 -3.44
C MET A 343 9.16 4.67 -2.79
N ASN A 344 9.31 3.54 -3.48
CA ASN A 344 8.76 2.26 -3.07
C ASN A 344 9.86 1.19 -3.02
N LEU A 345 9.66 0.21 -2.14
CA LEU A 345 10.40 -1.05 -2.19
C LEU A 345 10.27 -1.67 -3.58
N HIS A 346 11.29 -2.38 -4.01
CA HIS A 346 11.26 -3.16 -5.24
C HIS A 346 10.70 -4.55 -4.95
N ILE A 347 9.88 -5.08 -5.87
CA ILE A 347 9.42 -6.47 -5.75
C ILE A 347 10.54 -7.39 -6.25
N ASP A 348 11.21 -8.08 -5.33
CA ASP A 348 12.28 -9.02 -5.61
C ASP A 348 12.52 -9.97 -4.41
N ASP A 349 13.60 -10.72 -4.42
CA ASP A 349 14.01 -11.63 -3.35
C ASP A 349 14.28 -10.93 -2.01
N ASP A 350 14.85 -9.73 -2.07
CA ASP A 350 15.16 -8.94 -0.86
C ASP A 350 13.85 -8.57 -0.12
N LEU A 351 12.79 -8.13 -0.84
CA LEU A 351 11.48 -7.80 -0.26
C LEU A 351 10.89 -8.99 0.52
N PHE A 352 11.00 -10.19 -0.03
CA PHE A 352 10.42 -11.39 0.56
C PHE A 352 11.41 -12.18 1.43
N GLN A 353 12.62 -11.64 1.66
CA GLN A 353 13.69 -12.28 2.44
C GLN A 353 14.00 -13.71 1.98
N MET A 354 13.98 -13.90 0.66
CA MET A 354 14.22 -15.19 0.02
C MET A 354 15.72 -15.45 -0.14
N THR A 355 16.18 -16.59 0.35
CA THR A 355 17.61 -16.96 0.34
C THR A 355 17.83 -18.43 -0.02
N HIS A 356 16.76 -19.16 -0.28
CA HIS A 356 16.80 -20.60 -0.49
C HIS A 356 16.80 -20.94 -1.99
N PRO A 357 17.47 -22.02 -2.43
CA PRO A 357 17.47 -22.43 -3.84
C PRO A 357 16.07 -22.70 -4.43
N TYR A 358 15.11 -23.08 -3.58
CA TYR A 358 13.72 -23.37 -3.98
C TYR A 358 12.74 -22.28 -3.54
N ASP A 359 13.22 -21.06 -3.40
CA ASP A 359 12.35 -19.89 -3.25
C ASP A 359 12.00 -19.34 -4.64
N ALA A 360 10.77 -18.89 -4.83
CA ALA A 360 10.31 -18.32 -6.08
C ALA A 360 9.26 -17.24 -5.89
N VAL A 361 9.29 -16.25 -6.79
CA VAL A 361 8.28 -15.20 -6.95
C VAL A 361 7.76 -15.26 -8.39
N MET A 362 6.47 -15.47 -8.54
CA MET A 362 5.76 -15.45 -9.81
C MET A 362 4.79 -14.27 -9.85
N ILE A 363 4.74 -13.57 -10.97
CA ILE A 363 3.81 -12.44 -11.18
C ILE A 363 2.94 -12.75 -12.40
N ALA A 364 1.62 -12.63 -12.22
CA ALA A 364 0.66 -12.77 -13.30
C ALA A 364 0.78 -11.62 -14.30
N ASN A 365 0.83 -11.95 -15.59
CA ASN A 365 1.00 -10.98 -16.66
C ASN A 365 -0.21 -10.03 -16.77
N SER A 366 0.06 -8.78 -17.04
CA SER A 366 -0.94 -7.71 -17.14
C SER A 366 -1.93 -7.84 -18.31
N SER A 367 -1.70 -8.78 -19.24
CA SER A 367 -2.64 -9.08 -20.33
C SER A 367 -3.81 -9.97 -19.95
N GLU A 368 -3.85 -10.46 -18.70
CA GLU A 368 -4.91 -11.31 -18.14
C GLU A 368 -5.27 -12.53 -19.00
N PRO A 369 -4.30 -13.36 -19.43
CA PRO A 369 -4.59 -14.55 -20.23
C PRO A 369 -5.36 -15.61 -19.43
N GLU A 370 -5.88 -16.65 -20.12
CA GLU A 370 -6.65 -17.72 -19.48
C GLU A 370 -5.88 -18.46 -18.38
N GLU A 371 -4.56 -18.56 -18.50
CA GLU A 371 -3.69 -19.22 -17.53
C GLU A 371 -3.62 -18.48 -16.18
N THR A 372 -3.66 -17.13 -16.19
CA THR A 372 -3.71 -16.35 -14.94
C THR A 372 -5.09 -16.34 -14.31
N ARG A 373 -6.12 -16.69 -15.10
CA ARG A 373 -7.49 -16.90 -14.62
C ARG A 373 -7.75 -18.34 -14.20
N PHE A 374 -6.73 -19.21 -14.23
CA PHE A 374 -6.84 -20.63 -13.92
C PHE A 374 -7.83 -21.38 -14.84
N LEU A 375 -7.93 -20.95 -16.10
CA LEU A 375 -8.78 -21.56 -17.14
C LEU A 375 -7.98 -22.39 -18.14
N SER A 376 -6.66 -22.32 -18.14
CA SER A 376 -5.73 -23.08 -18.96
C SER A 376 -4.46 -23.39 -18.16
N ALA A 377 -3.95 -24.62 -18.28
CA ALA A 377 -2.76 -25.09 -17.56
C ALA A 377 -1.45 -24.95 -18.37
N THR A 378 -1.45 -24.20 -19.47
CA THR A 378 -0.28 -24.05 -20.34
C THR A 378 0.45 -22.72 -20.11
N ALA A 379 0.60 -22.32 -18.85
CA ALA A 379 1.08 -21.00 -18.44
C ALA A 379 2.45 -20.58 -19.00
N PHE A 380 3.28 -21.53 -19.43
CA PHE A 380 4.63 -21.29 -19.96
C PHE A 380 4.85 -21.96 -21.33
N ALA A 381 3.78 -22.23 -22.09
CA ALA A 381 3.87 -22.92 -23.37
C ALA A 381 4.38 -22.04 -24.51
N ASP A 382 4.20 -20.72 -24.42
CA ASP A 382 4.50 -19.74 -25.47
C ASP A 382 5.61 -18.77 -25.06
N GLU A 383 6.20 -18.06 -26.04
CA GLU A 383 7.17 -16.97 -25.80
C GLU A 383 6.56 -15.82 -24.97
N LYS A 384 5.23 -15.67 -24.98
CA LYS A 384 4.49 -14.75 -24.11
C LYS A 384 3.97 -15.52 -22.92
N ASN A 385 4.83 -15.74 -21.94
CA ASN A 385 4.44 -16.40 -20.72
C ASN A 385 3.27 -15.66 -20.03
N ALA A 386 2.25 -16.40 -19.63
CA ALA A 386 1.16 -15.87 -18.81
C ALA A 386 1.63 -15.42 -17.42
N TRP A 387 2.71 -16.03 -16.94
CA TRP A 387 3.36 -15.70 -15.67
C TRP A 387 4.82 -15.35 -15.87
N GLU A 388 5.28 -14.30 -15.20
CA GLU A 388 6.69 -13.92 -15.14
C GLU A 388 7.35 -14.58 -13.93
N VAL A 389 8.55 -15.11 -14.11
CA VAL A 389 9.43 -15.54 -13.01
C VAL A 389 10.21 -14.31 -12.57
N GLU A 390 9.71 -13.59 -11.58
CA GLU A 390 10.40 -12.41 -11.05
C GLU A 390 11.66 -12.80 -10.28
N TYR A 391 11.58 -13.89 -9.51
CA TYR A 391 12.71 -14.46 -8.80
C TYR A 391 12.62 -15.98 -8.76
N CYS A 392 13.79 -16.62 -8.84
CA CYS A 392 13.97 -18.04 -8.54
C CYS A 392 15.36 -18.23 -7.93
N GLY A 393 15.41 -18.89 -6.78
CA GLY A 393 16.68 -19.15 -6.07
C GLY A 393 17.67 -20.01 -6.86
N THR A 394 17.19 -20.72 -7.89
CA THR A 394 18.00 -21.40 -8.93
C THR A 394 17.76 -20.74 -10.29
N PRO A 395 18.41 -19.60 -10.60
CA PRO A 395 18.12 -18.84 -11.82
C PRO A 395 18.31 -19.62 -13.12
N ASP A 396 19.29 -20.54 -13.15
CA ASP A 396 19.59 -21.38 -14.31
C ASP A 396 18.63 -22.57 -14.47
N ASP A 397 17.81 -22.85 -13.47
CA ASP A 397 16.83 -23.95 -13.44
C ASP A 397 15.54 -23.51 -12.73
N SER A 398 14.77 -22.64 -13.38
CA SER A 398 13.45 -22.20 -12.90
C SER A 398 12.31 -23.17 -13.28
N GLN A 399 12.62 -24.29 -13.92
CA GLN A 399 11.59 -25.20 -14.43
C GLN A 399 10.76 -25.81 -13.31
N TRP A 400 11.38 -26.15 -12.17
CA TRP A 400 10.66 -26.67 -11.01
C TRP A 400 9.56 -25.73 -10.50
N ALA A 401 9.82 -24.42 -10.49
CA ALA A 401 8.84 -23.42 -10.05
C ALA A 401 7.69 -23.30 -11.05
N LYS A 402 8.00 -23.34 -12.36
CA LYS A 402 7.00 -23.35 -13.43
C LYS A 402 6.13 -24.60 -13.39
N ASP A 403 6.73 -25.77 -13.18
CA ASP A 403 6.02 -27.04 -13.03
C ASP A 403 5.11 -27.03 -11.79
N SER A 404 5.60 -26.50 -10.68
CA SER A 404 4.81 -26.34 -9.45
C SER A 404 3.60 -25.41 -9.62
N LEU A 405 3.75 -24.31 -10.38
CA LEU A 405 2.64 -23.41 -10.66
C LEU A 405 1.61 -24.05 -11.62
N ASN A 406 2.09 -24.73 -12.68
CA ASN A 406 1.21 -25.47 -13.58
C ASN A 406 0.44 -26.61 -12.86
N ASP A 407 1.08 -27.24 -11.87
CA ASP A 407 0.44 -28.24 -11.02
C ASP A 407 -0.68 -27.63 -10.14
N LEU A 408 -0.47 -26.43 -9.59
CA LEU A 408 -1.54 -25.69 -8.90
C LEU A 408 -2.70 -25.36 -9.87
N ILE A 409 -2.39 -24.81 -11.06
CA ILE A 409 -3.42 -24.46 -12.05
C ILE A 409 -4.21 -25.70 -12.47
N THR A 410 -3.53 -26.80 -12.80
CA THR A 410 -4.14 -28.07 -13.16
C THR A 410 -5.03 -28.61 -12.05
N PHE A 411 -4.54 -28.55 -10.80
CA PHE A 411 -5.32 -28.97 -9.64
C PHE A 411 -6.62 -28.16 -9.48
N VAL A 412 -6.55 -26.84 -9.65
CA VAL A 412 -7.74 -25.96 -9.61
C VAL A 412 -8.72 -26.30 -10.72
N MET A 413 -8.23 -26.66 -11.92
CA MET A 413 -9.09 -26.98 -13.07
C MET A 413 -9.74 -28.36 -12.99
N GLU A 414 -9.01 -29.36 -12.53
CA GLU A 414 -9.41 -30.78 -12.74
C GLU A 414 -9.93 -31.46 -11.48
N SER A 415 -9.62 -30.96 -10.26
CA SER A 415 -10.13 -31.60 -9.04
C SER A 415 -11.63 -31.42 -8.88
N ASP A 416 -12.33 -32.44 -8.36
CA ASP A 416 -13.69 -32.26 -7.88
C ASP A 416 -13.72 -31.43 -6.59
N ASP A 417 -14.89 -30.98 -6.14
CA ASP A 417 -15.01 -30.07 -4.99
C ASP A 417 -14.66 -30.72 -3.66
N GLU A 418 -14.81 -32.04 -3.51
CA GLU A 418 -14.40 -32.75 -2.31
C GLU A 418 -12.88 -32.78 -2.20
N ILE A 419 -12.18 -33.12 -3.27
CA ILE A 419 -10.72 -33.12 -3.37
C ILE A 419 -10.18 -31.68 -3.23
N PHE A 420 -10.82 -30.72 -3.90
CA PHE A 420 -10.43 -29.30 -3.80
C PHE A 420 -10.47 -28.82 -2.36
N ARG A 421 -11.58 -29.03 -1.63
CA ARG A 421 -11.67 -28.64 -0.20
C ARG A 421 -10.64 -29.35 0.68
N ALA A 422 -10.41 -30.63 0.43
CA ALA A 422 -9.53 -31.43 1.27
C ALA A 422 -8.05 -31.14 1.06
N ARG A 423 -7.64 -30.77 -0.17
CA ARG A 423 -6.22 -30.75 -0.56
C ARG A 423 -5.71 -29.42 -1.10
N LEU A 424 -6.55 -28.39 -1.24
CA LEU A 424 -6.08 -27.07 -1.71
C LEU A 424 -4.93 -26.55 -0.84
N GLY A 425 -4.98 -26.78 0.47
CA GLY A 425 -3.93 -26.34 1.41
C GLY A 425 -2.55 -26.97 1.19
N GLU A 426 -2.46 -28.05 0.41
CA GLU A 426 -1.18 -28.65 -0.02
C GLU A 426 -0.53 -27.84 -1.16
N LYS A 427 -1.29 -26.98 -1.85
CA LYS A 427 -0.90 -26.27 -3.06
C LYS A 427 -0.93 -24.75 -2.93
N LEU A 428 -1.86 -24.24 -2.13
CA LEU A 428 -2.10 -22.81 -1.94
C LEU A 428 -2.36 -22.53 -0.45
N ASP A 429 -1.78 -21.47 0.10
CA ASP A 429 -2.15 -20.95 1.42
C ASP A 429 -3.60 -20.48 1.40
N VAL A 430 -4.49 -21.33 1.94
CA VAL A 430 -5.94 -21.08 1.90
C VAL A 430 -6.32 -19.85 2.69
N ASP A 431 -5.71 -19.61 3.85
CA ASP A 431 -5.99 -18.44 4.68
C ASP A 431 -5.50 -17.17 3.96
N GLY A 432 -4.33 -17.25 3.30
CA GLY A 432 -3.80 -16.20 2.44
C GLY A 432 -4.70 -15.90 1.24
N ALA A 433 -5.21 -16.93 0.59
CA ALA A 433 -6.10 -16.78 -0.55
C ALA A 433 -7.47 -16.17 -0.15
N ILE A 434 -7.99 -16.52 1.02
CA ILE A 434 -9.21 -15.92 1.58
C ILE A 434 -8.98 -14.42 1.84
N ASP A 435 -7.87 -14.05 2.49
CA ASP A 435 -7.54 -12.64 2.74
C ASP A 435 -7.36 -11.87 1.42
N TYR A 436 -6.71 -12.48 0.43
CA TYR A 436 -6.53 -11.87 -0.88
C TYR A 436 -7.88 -11.58 -1.58
N LEU A 437 -8.79 -12.53 -1.58
CA LEU A 437 -10.12 -12.34 -2.17
C LEU A 437 -10.91 -11.26 -1.43
N ILE A 438 -10.89 -11.25 -0.09
CA ILE A 438 -11.51 -10.18 0.71
C ILE A 438 -10.86 -8.82 0.40
N PHE A 439 -9.54 -8.77 0.29
CA PHE A 439 -8.80 -7.56 -0.07
C PHE A 439 -9.24 -7.01 -1.43
N LEU A 440 -9.38 -7.87 -2.44
CA LEU A 440 -9.88 -7.47 -3.76
C LEU A 440 -11.27 -6.86 -3.67
N TYR A 441 -12.17 -7.46 -2.88
CA TYR A 441 -13.52 -6.94 -2.69
C TYR A 441 -13.53 -5.57 -2.00
N VAL A 442 -12.77 -5.40 -0.93
CA VAL A 442 -12.71 -4.14 -0.16
C VAL A 442 -12.12 -3.02 -1.00
N THR A 443 -11.08 -3.28 -1.74
CA THR A 443 -10.37 -2.29 -2.55
C THR A 443 -10.98 -2.05 -3.93
N GLY A 444 -11.84 -2.97 -4.42
CA GLY A 444 -12.41 -2.92 -5.76
C GLY A 444 -11.42 -3.28 -6.88
N LEU A 445 -10.34 -4.00 -6.56
CA LEU A 445 -9.27 -4.37 -7.49
C LEU A 445 -9.61 -5.64 -8.27
N GLN A 446 -10.68 -5.60 -9.09
CA GLN A 446 -11.14 -6.74 -9.88
C GLN A 446 -10.05 -7.33 -10.80
N SER A 447 -9.31 -6.48 -11.51
CA SER A 447 -8.27 -6.92 -12.44
C SER A 447 -7.14 -7.69 -11.74
N ASN A 448 -6.82 -7.36 -10.49
CA ASN A 448 -5.78 -8.04 -9.72
C ASN A 448 -6.14 -9.50 -9.36
N ALA A 449 -7.34 -9.95 -9.66
CA ALA A 449 -7.70 -11.38 -9.58
C ALA A 449 -6.96 -12.26 -10.61
N ALA A 450 -6.46 -11.66 -11.72
CA ALA A 450 -5.79 -12.36 -12.80
C ALA A 450 -4.59 -11.57 -13.39
N LYS A 451 -4.41 -10.33 -12.94
CA LYS A 451 -3.35 -9.42 -13.35
C LYS A 451 -2.57 -8.98 -12.12
N ASP A 452 -1.26 -8.92 -12.22
CA ASP A 452 -0.39 -8.46 -11.13
C ASP A 452 -0.59 -9.26 -9.80
N LEU A 453 -1.25 -10.42 -9.85
CA LEU A 453 -1.30 -11.38 -8.76
C LEU A 453 0.11 -11.94 -8.55
N VAL A 454 0.63 -11.80 -7.33
CA VAL A 454 1.91 -12.36 -6.94
C VAL A 454 1.69 -13.67 -6.21
N LEU A 455 2.45 -14.70 -6.58
CA LEU A 455 2.51 -15.97 -5.88
C LEU A 455 3.94 -16.21 -5.40
N LEU A 456 4.07 -16.40 -4.09
CA LEU A 456 5.33 -16.65 -3.40
C LEU A 456 5.45 -18.12 -3.05
N LYS A 457 6.66 -18.67 -3.11
CA LYS A 457 6.97 -20.02 -2.65
C LYS A 457 8.31 -20.02 -1.93
N TYR A 458 8.31 -20.44 -0.66
CA TYR A 458 9.54 -20.44 0.16
C TYR A 458 10.31 -21.76 0.13
N GLN A 459 9.74 -22.82 -0.38
CA GLN A 459 10.40 -24.11 -0.62
C GLN A 459 9.55 -24.88 -1.66
N ASP A 460 10.13 -25.87 -2.33
CA ASP A 460 9.44 -26.67 -3.33
C ASP A 460 8.22 -27.46 -2.79
N TRP A 461 8.26 -27.81 -1.50
CA TRP A 461 7.15 -28.53 -0.81
C TRP A 461 6.11 -27.61 -0.17
N ASP A 462 6.37 -26.31 -0.06
CA ASP A 462 5.44 -25.36 0.54
C ASP A 462 4.30 -24.99 -0.42
N PRO A 463 3.13 -24.60 0.09
CA PRO A 463 2.07 -24.08 -0.76
C PRO A 463 2.46 -22.71 -1.35
N TRP A 464 1.87 -22.35 -2.48
CA TRP A 464 1.94 -21.00 -3.01
C TRP A 464 1.20 -20.02 -2.09
N ILE A 465 1.76 -18.83 -1.87
CA ILE A 465 1.23 -17.80 -1.00
C ILE A 465 0.89 -16.58 -1.85
N PRO A 466 -0.38 -16.13 -1.90
CA PRO A 466 -0.73 -14.94 -2.66
C PRO A 466 -0.26 -13.66 -1.96
N SER A 467 0.19 -12.69 -2.75
CA SER A 467 0.55 -11.35 -2.33
C SER A 467 0.09 -10.32 -3.36
N VAL A 468 0.20 -9.04 -3.01
CA VAL A 468 -0.35 -7.91 -3.77
C VAL A 468 0.74 -7.16 -4.52
N TYR A 469 0.37 -6.65 -5.71
CA TYR A 469 1.24 -5.80 -6.52
C TYR A 469 0.41 -4.87 -7.41
N ASP A 470 0.96 -3.69 -7.73
CA ASP A 470 0.42 -2.68 -8.66
C ASP A 470 -1.07 -2.33 -8.43
N MET A 471 -1.33 -1.73 -7.28
CA MET A 471 -2.68 -1.45 -6.78
C MET A 471 -3.15 -0.02 -7.06
N GLU A 472 -2.66 0.64 -8.13
CA GLU A 472 -3.06 2.01 -8.48
C GLU A 472 -4.57 2.18 -8.69
N GLY A 473 -5.27 1.11 -9.10
CA GLY A 473 -6.72 1.08 -9.29
C GLY A 473 -7.54 0.94 -8.00
N ALA A 474 -6.91 0.82 -6.84
CA ALA A 474 -7.61 0.62 -5.57
C ALA A 474 -8.59 1.75 -5.25
N PHE A 475 -9.59 1.40 -4.47
CA PHE A 475 -10.61 2.33 -3.98
C PHE A 475 -11.38 3.02 -5.11
N GLY A 476 -11.66 2.26 -6.17
CA GLY A 476 -12.60 2.63 -7.22
C GLY A 476 -12.02 3.48 -8.34
N LEU A 477 -10.71 3.53 -8.57
CA LEU A 477 -10.15 4.18 -9.76
C LEU A 477 -10.11 3.20 -10.94
N ASN A 478 -10.74 3.59 -12.06
CA ASN A 478 -10.55 2.93 -13.34
C ASN A 478 -9.33 3.55 -14.05
N LEU A 479 -8.25 2.79 -14.16
CA LEU A 479 -7.01 3.27 -14.73
C LEU A 479 -7.08 3.49 -16.26
N GLU A 480 -7.96 2.81 -16.97
CA GLU A 480 -8.08 2.95 -18.43
C GLU A 480 -8.73 4.27 -18.83
N THR A 481 -9.82 4.60 -18.16
CA THR A 481 -10.63 5.78 -18.45
C THR A 481 -10.34 6.99 -17.56
N VAL A 482 -9.50 6.77 -16.50
CA VAL A 482 -9.24 7.76 -15.44
C VAL A 482 -10.56 8.33 -14.91
N SER A 483 -11.46 7.41 -14.52
CA SER A 483 -12.78 7.71 -13.96
C SER A 483 -13.01 6.88 -12.71
N TYR A 484 -14.04 7.23 -11.95
CA TYR A 484 -14.39 6.48 -10.74
C TYR A 484 -15.38 5.37 -11.05
N ARG A 485 -15.11 4.18 -10.50
CA ARG A 485 -15.98 3.01 -10.60
C ARG A 485 -17.18 3.15 -9.67
N ASN A 486 -18.27 2.49 -10.04
CA ASN A 486 -19.42 2.31 -9.15
C ASN A 486 -19.03 1.34 -8.01
N THR A 487 -19.50 1.65 -6.80
CA THR A 487 -19.28 0.82 -5.61
C THR A 487 -20.01 -0.53 -5.68
N GLU A 488 -21.03 -0.68 -6.52
CA GLU A 488 -21.76 -1.92 -6.78
C GLU A 488 -21.04 -2.87 -7.74
N GLU A 489 -20.05 -2.38 -8.49
CA GLU A 489 -19.27 -3.23 -9.37
C GLU A 489 -18.40 -4.20 -8.56
N PHE A 490 -18.21 -5.40 -9.08
CA PHE A 490 -17.32 -6.39 -8.49
C PHE A 490 -17.67 -6.74 -7.02
N LEU A 491 -18.87 -7.24 -6.81
CA LEU A 491 -19.33 -7.82 -5.55
C LEU A 491 -19.48 -9.35 -5.71
N PRO A 492 -19.28 -10.13 -4.64
CA PRO A 492 -19.63 -11.55 -4.69
C PRO A 492 -21.15 -11.69 -4.85
N VAL A 493 -21.56 -12.53 -5.77
CA VAL A 493 -22.99 -12.79 -6.06
C VAL A 493 -23.36 -14.19 -5.62
N ARG A 494 -24.35 -14.32 -4.74
CA ARG A 494 -24.92 -15.59 -4.31
C ARG A 494 -26.17 -15.90 -5.13
N SER A 495 -26.22 -17.08 -5.74
CA SER A 495 -27.44 -17.71 -6.25
C SER A 495 -27.91 -18.80 -5.29
N GLU A 496 -29.11 -19.40 -5.53
CA GLU A 496 -29.60 -20.51 -4.69
C GLU A 496 -28.67 -21.74 -4.70
N GLU A 497 -27.90 -21.92 -5.77
CA GLU A 497 -27.07 -23.11 -5.97
C GLU A 497 -25.56 -22.86 -5.88
N SER A 498 -25.09 -21.61 -6.09
CA SER A 498 -23.66 -21.31 -6.17
C SER A 498 -23.32 -19.85 -5.88
N TRP A 499 -22.05 -19.61 -5.57
CA TRP A 499 -21.45 -18.29 -5.52
C TRP A 499 -20.72 -17.98 -6.83
N ASP A 500 -20.75 -16.72 -7.26
CA ASP A 500 -19.91 -16.16 -8.32
C ASP A 500 -19.04 -15.07 -7.69
N SER A 501 -17.73 -15.20 -7.81
CA SER A 501 -16.78 -14.21 -7.28
C SER A 501 -16.76 -12.90 -8.08
N GLY A 502 -17.32 -12.90 -9.28
CA GLY A 502 -17.27 -11.78 -10.21
C GLY A 502 -15.87 -11.49 -10.77
N THR A 503 -14.87 -12.31 -10.45
CA THR A 503 -13.49 -12.13 -10.92
C THR A 503 -13.25 -12.67 -12.32
N GLY A 504 -14.09 -13.63 -12.76
CA GLY A 504 -13.88 -14.39 -13.98
C GLY A 504 -12.68 -15.34 -13.90
N SER A 505 -12.21 -15.68 -12.70
CA SER A 505 -11.14 -16.62 -12.42
C SER A 505 -11.66 -17.85 -11.68
N LEU A 506 -11.37 -19.02 -12.21
CA LEU A 506 -11.83 -20.29 -11.66
C LEU A 506 -11.33 -20.54 -10.24
N LEU A 507 -10.10 -20.08 -9.91
CA LEU A 507 -9.56 -20.21 -8.57
C LEU A 507 -10.46 -19.52 -7.54
N TRP A 508 -10.82 -18.25 -7.80
CA TRP A 508 -11.59 -17.45 -6.86
C TRP A 508 -13.05 -17.90 -6.77
N ASP A 509 -13.65 -18.31 -7.89
CA ASP A 509 -14.99 -18.88 -7.91
C ASP A 509 -15.05 -20.16 -7.07
N ARG A 510 -14.11 -21.08 -7.28
CA ARG A 510 -14.04 -22.31 -6.49
C ARG A 510 -13.72 -22.07 -5.03
N LEU A 511 -12.85 -21.08 -4.73
CA LEU A 511 -12.55 -20.69 -3.36
C LEU A 511 -13.82 -20.18 -2.66
N LEU A 512 -14.56 -19.27 -3.28
CA LEU A 512 -15.79 -18.71 -2.71
C LEU A 512 -16.88 -19.77 -2.53
N GLN A 513 -17.06 -20.67 -3.50
CA GLN A 513 -18.03 -21.76 -3.43
C GLN A 513 -17.70 -22.77 -2.32
N ASN A 514 -16.44 -23.14 -2.19
CA ASN A 514 -16.03 -24.23 -1.31
C ASN A 514 -15.62 -23.79 0.11
N PHE A 515 -15.33 -22.49 0.32
CA PHE A 515 -14.87 -21.93 1.60
C PHE A 515 -15.69 -20.71 2.05
N SER A 516 -16.96 -20.57 1.59
CA SER A 516 -17.83 -19.43 1.88
C SER A 516 -17.94 -19.11 3.38
N GLU A 517 -18.16 -20.13 4.22
CA GLU A 517 -18.24 -19.95 5.69
C GLU A 517 -16.95 -19.38 6.30
N LYS A 518 -15.78 -19.84 5.80
CA LYS A 518 -14.48 -19.30 6.25
C LYS A 518 -14.29 -17.87 5.78
N ILE A 519 -14.67 -17.55 4.55
CA ILE A 519 -14.58 -16.19 3.99
C ILE A 519 -15.47 -15.25 4.79
N GLN A 520 -16.72 -15.63 5.08
CA GLN A 520 -17.67 -14.85 5.88
C GLN A 520 -17.14 -14.62 7.31
N SER A 521 -16.65 -15.68 7.95
CA SER A 521 -16.07 -15.60 9.30
C SER A 521 -14.86 -14.69 9.34
N ARG A 522 -13.95 -14.81 8.36
CA ARG A 522 -12.76 -13.97 8.27
C ARG A 522 -13.09 -12.52 7.96
N TYR A 523 -14.02 -12.27 7.05
CA TYR A 523 -14.51 -10.93 6.77
C TYR A 523 -15.10 -10.28 8.03
N ALA A 524 -15.94 -11.00 8.79
CA ALA A 524 -16.51 -10.49 10.04
C ALA A 524 -15.44 -10.20 11.10
N GLU A 525 -14.37 -11.00 11.21
CA GLU A 525 -13.22 -10.75 12.09
C GLU A 525 -12.47 -9.48 11.67
N LEU A 526 -12.21 -9.32 10.37
CA LEU A 526 -11.53 -8.15 9.81
C LEU A 526 -12.36 -6.87 10.00
N ARG A 527 -13.69 -6.95 9.87
CA ARG A 527 -14.60 -5.81 10.11
C ARG A 527 -14.57 -5.31 11.55
N GLN A 528 -14.16 -6.14 12.50
CA GLN A 528 -14.02 -5.77 13.92
C GLN A 528 -12.61 -5.30 14.27
N SER A 529 -11.63 -5.44 13.39
CA SER A 529 -10.22 -5.21 13.73
C SER A 529 -9.48 -4.34 12.71
N VAL A 530 -9.38 -4.76 11.46
CA VAL A 530 -8.52 -4.16 10.43
C VAL A 530 -9.31 -3.27 9.47
N ILE A 531 -10.41 -3.75 8.89
CA ILE A 531 -11.20 -3.05 7.89
C ILE A 531 -12.39 -2.30 8.49
N THR A 532 -12.17 -1.62 9.63
CA THR A 532 -13.17 -0.71 10.20
C THR A 532 -13.25 0.58 9.38
N GLU A 533 -14.41 1.23 9.38
CA GLU A 533 -14.61 2.50 8.68
C GLU A 533 -13.58 3.54 9.12
N ASP A 534 -13.43 3.71 10.44
CA ASP A 534 -12.50 4.71 11.01
C ASP A 534 -11.05 4.47 10.59
N LYS A 535 -10.56 3.22 10.66
CA LYS A 535 -9.17 2.91 10.28
C LYS A 535 -8.90 3.14 8.81
N LEU A 536 -9.82 2.74 7.93
CA LEU A 536 -9.64 2.93 6.50
C LEU A 536 -9.71 4.40 6.10
N VAL A 537 -10.65 5.16 6.70
CA VAL A 537 -10.77 6.61 6.47
C VAL A 537 -9.53 7.34 6.99
N SER A 538 -9.10 7.07 8.23
CA SER A 538 -7.90 7.70 8.80
C SER A 538 -6.66 7.40 7.97
N ARG A 539 -6.46 6.15 7.53
CA ARG A 539 -5.34 5.75 6.66
C ARG A 539 -5.24 6.64 5.41
N ILE A 540 -6.36 6.84 4.71
CA ILE A 540 -6.40 7.68 3.50
C ILE A 540 -6.12 9.13 3.84
N GLN A 541 -6.76 9.66 4.90
CA GLN A 541 -6.61 11.06 5.30
C GLN A 541 -5.19 11.36 5.76
N ASP A 542 -4.60 10.50 6.57
CA ASP A 542 -3.24 10.66 7.09
C ASP A 542 -2.21 10.61 5.95
N MET A 543 -2.37 9.68 5.00
CA MET A 543 -1.48 9.61 3.83
C MET A 543 -1.65 10.81 2.91
N ALA A 544 -2.87 11.26 2.68
CA ALA A 544 -3.14 12.45 1.85
C ALA A 544 -2.56 13.72 2.46
N ALA A 545 -2.65 13.87 3.78
CA ALA A 545 -2.15 15.03 4.52
C ALA A 545 -0.62 15.19 4.44
N ARG A 546 0.11 14.13 4.13
CA ARG A 546 1.58 14.18 3.96
C ARG A 546 2.04 14.87 2.70
N ILE A 547 1.17 14.98 1.69
CA ILE A 547 1.53 15.59 0.41
C ILE A 547 1.00 17.01 0.38
N PRO A 548 1.86 18.04 0.55
CA PRO A 548 1.46 19.43 0.41
C PRO A 548 0.83 19.70 -0.96
N GLU A 549 -0.27 20.45 -0.98
CA GLU A 549 -1.03 20.72 -2.20
C GLU A 549 -0.16 21.39 -3.28
N GLU A 550 0.77 22.24 -2.87
CA GLU A 550 1.70 22.92 -3.78
C GLU A 550 2.48 21.95 -4.68
N TYR A 551 2.92 20.80 -4.15
CA TYR A 551 3.64 19.80 -4.96
C TYR A 551 2.72 19.06 -5.92
N ARG A 552 1.45 18.87 -5.55
CA ARG A 552 0.44 18.32 -6.47
C ARG A 552 0.18 19.28 -7.64
N GLU A 553 0.00 20.56 -7.33
CA GLU A 553 -0.18 21.60 -8.35
C GLU A 553 1.03 21.74 -9.27
N MET A 554 2.25 21.69 -8.71
CA MET A 554 3.48 21.70 -9.51
C MET A 554 3.57 20.47 -10.43
N ASP A 555 3.22 19.27 -9.93
CA ASP A 555 3.23 18.03 -10.71
C ASP A 555 2.20 18.04 -11.83
N LEU A 556 0.98 18.54 -11.56
CA LEU A 556 -0.07 18.68 -12.55
C LEU A 556 0.24 19.75 -13.60
N THR A 557 0.97 20.79 -13.21
CA THR A 557 1.47 21.81 -14.16
C THR A 557 2.52 21.23 -15.09
N LEU A 558 3.44 20.42 -14.56
CA LEU A 558 4.51 19.80 -15.34
C LEU A 558 4.00 18.66 -16.22
N TYR A 559 3.04 17.88 -15.71
CA TYR A 559 2.43 16.74 -16.38
C TYR A 559 0.90 16.90 -16.42
N PRO A 560 0.35 17.75 -17.30
CA PRO A 560 -1.08 17.98 -17.39
C PRO A 560 -1.85 16.68 -17.65
N ARG A 561 -2.86 16.44 -16.84
CA ARG A 561 -3.76 15.29 -16.95
C ARG A 561 -5.16 15.64 -16.47
N LYS A 562 -6.13 14.82 -16.85
CA LYS A 562 -7.52 15.04 -16.47
C LYS A 562 -7.68 14.90 -14.96
N GLU A 563 -8.25 15.88 -14.35
CA GLU A 563 -8.68 15.87 -12.96
C GLU A 563 -10.18 15.65 -12.85
N SER A 564 -10.60 15.06 -11.74
CA SER A 564 -11.99 15.00 -11.34
C SER A 564 -12.36 16.26 -10.55
N GLU A 565 -13.64 16.65 -10.57
CA GLU A 565 -14.16 17.72 -9.72
C GLU A 565 -14.08 17.36 -8.22
N GLN A 566 -14.09 16.07 -7.89
CA GLN A 566 -14.00 15.56 -6.53
C GLN A 566 -12.54 15.32 -6.18
N LYS A 567 -12.11 15.76 -4.99
CA LYS A 567 -10.78 15.46 -4.46
C LYS A 567 -10.59 13.95 -4.31
N PRO A 568 -9.44 13.39 -4.70
CA PRO A 568 -9.21 11.96 -4.70
C PRO A 568 -9.44 11.29 -3.34
N GLU A 569 -8.98 11.90 -2.25
CA GLU A 569 -9.14 11.38 -0.89
C GLU A 569 -10.61 11.34 -0.44
N GLN A 570 -11.43 12.30 -0.88
CA GLN A 570 -12.87 12.29 -0.62
C GLN A 570 -13.58 11.19 -1.41
N GLN A 571 -13.17 10.98 -2.66
CA GLN A 571 -13.68 9.90 -3.48
C GLN A 571 -13.34 8.53 -2.88
N MET A 572 -12.06 8.31 -2.50
CA MET A 572 -11.60 7.07 -1.89
C MET A 572 -12.38 6.76 -0.60
N THR A 573 -12.52 7.77 0.27
CA THR A 573 -13.27 7.66 1.52
C THR A 573 -14.74 7.32 1.27
N GLY A 574 -15.39 8.03 0.35
CA GLY A 574 -16.78 7.77 -0.04
C GLY A 574 -16.96 6.37 -0.61
N TYR A 575 -16.07 5.94 -1.50
CA TYR A 575 -16.06 4.60 -2.08
C TYR A 575 -15.98 3.52 -0.99
N ILE A 576 -15.03 3.64 -0.05
CA ILE A 576 -14.84 2.67 1.02
C ILE A 576 -16.07 2.55 1.90
N LEU A 577 -16.62 3.67 2.37
CA LEU A 577 -17.77 3.66 3.28
C LEU A 577 -19.00 3.01 2.65
N GLU A 578 -19.24 3.26 1.37
CA GLU A 578 -20.33 2.64 0.63
C GLU A 578 -20.04 1.16 0.32
N ARG A 579 -18.81 0.86 -0.07
CA ARG A 579 -18.36 -0.49 -0.36
C ARG A 579 -18.50 -1.45 0.81
N LEU A 580 -18.09 -1.01 2.01
CA LEU A 580 -18.23 -1.81 3.23
C LEU A 580 -19.69 -2.15 3.53
N LYS A 581 -20.62 -1.21 3.37
CA LYS A 581 -22.07 -1.46 3.55
C LYS A 581 -22.59 -2.54 2.60
N LEU A 582 -22.15 -2.49 1.34
CA LEU A 582 -22.54 -3.48 0.34
C LEU A 582 -21.97 -4.87 0.69
N LEU A 583 -20.71 -4.93 1.08
CA LEU A 583 -20.06 -6.19 1.48
C LEU A 583 -20.65 -6.76 2.78
N ASP A 584 -20.99 -5.92 3.76
CA ASP A 584 -21.67 -6.34 4.99
C ASP A 584 -23.03 -7.00 4.66
N ASN A 585 -23.80 -6.41 3.74
CA ASN A 585 -25.06 -6.99 3.28
C ASN A 585 -24.88 -8.32 2.54
N THR A 586 -23.79 -8.47 1.78
CA THR A 586 -23.54 -9.66 0.96
C THR A 586 -22.92 -10.79 1.77
N LEU A 587 -21.94 -10.49 2.64
CA LEU A 587 -21.12 -11.50 3.32
C LEU A 587 -21.56 -11.78 4.77
N ILE A 588 -22.21 -10.80 5.46
CA ILE A 588 -22.63 -10.98 6.86
C ILE A 588 -24.12 -11.22 6.98
N SER A 589 -24.95 -10.52 6.21
CA SER A 589 -26.42 -10.56 6.38
C SER A 589 -27.08 -11.82 5.80
N ALA A 590 -26.34 -12.71 5.17
CA ALA A 590 -26.89 -13.94 4.56
C ALA A 590 -27.35 -15.00 5.58
N ASP A 591 -26.94 -14.89 6.86
CA ASP A 591 -27.26 -15.87 7.91
C ASP A 591 -28.47 -15.49 8.81
N GLY A 592 -29.17 -14.39 8.49
CA GLY A 592 -30.27 -13.85 9.31
C GLY A 592 -31.66 -13.85 8.70
N ALA A 593 -31.85 -14.44 7.53
CA ALA A 593 -33.14 -14.47 6.82
C ALA A 593 -33.65 -15.90 6.59
N ASP A 594 -33.82 -16.69 7.66
CA ASP A 594 -34.68 -17.87 7.70
C ASP A 594 -35.75 -17.70 8.78
#